data_7792f0a894181fddaf8b1b9fec4efab7
#
_entry.id   7792f0a894181fddaf8b1b9fec4efab7
#
_cell.length_a   1.000
_cell.length_b   1.000
_cell.length_c   1.000
_cell.angle_alpha   90.00
_cell.angle_beta   90.00
_cell.angle_gamma   90.00
#
_symmetry.space_group_name_H-M   'P 1'
#
loop_
_entity.id
_entity.type
_entity.pdbx_description
1 polymer ?
#
loop_
_entity_poly.entity_id
_entity_poly.type
_entity_poly.pdbx_seq_one_letter_code
_entity_poly.pdbx_strand_id
1 'polypeptide(L)'
;MKLWGGRFTKEENQLVHNFNESLSFDQKFYKQDIQGSLAHVKMLGKQGIITTDEMNDIIKGLESIRVDLDNGTLQFDNSEDIHSFVEAHLIERIGDAGKKLHTGRSRNDQVALDMKLYTRHEVEEINDLLKTLLNSLLKVMKENTGTFMPGFTHLQKAQPITLAHHFGAYFEMFKRDRSRLDDIHKRMNLCPLGSGALAGTTYPLDREYTANLLGFDGPTLNSMDSVSDRDYLIEFLSALSTIMMHLSRF
;
A
#
# COMPACT_ATOMS: atom_id res chain seq x y z
N MET A 1 11.10 -2.03 -23.37
CA MET A 1 12.43 -1.33 -23.47
C MET A 1 13.20 -1.62 -22.19
N LYS A 2 14.44 -2.18 -22.27
CA LYS A 2 15.24 -2.38 -21.04
C LYS A 2 15.84 -1.03 -20.60
N LEU A 3 15.42 -0.54 -19.43
CA LEU A 3 15.92 0.72 -18.86
C LEU A 3 17.39 0.61 -18.35
N TRP A 4 17.91 -0.61 -18.18
CA TRP A 4 19.20 -0.95 -17.56
C TRP A 4 20.17 -1.63 -18.52
N GLY A 5 20.19 -1.30 -19.83
CA GLY A 5 21.06 -1.93 -20.85
C GLY A 5 22.55 -1.70 -20.65
N GLY A 6 22.96 -0.50 -20.27
CA GLY A 6 24.34 -0.11 -19.99
C GLY A 6 25.38 -0.66 -20.97
N ARG A 7 26.39 -1.35 -20.45
CA ARG A 7 27.50 -1.96 -21.22
C ARG A 7 27.21 -3.40 -21.68
N PHE A 8 26.08 -4.00 -21.29
CA PHE A 8 25.76 -5.38 -21.59
C PHE A 8 25.08 -5.49 -22.94
N THR A 9 25.67 -6.31 -23.84
CA THR A 9 25.17 -6.56 -25.19
C THR A 9 24.55 -7.96 -25.34
N LYS A 10 24.73 -8.83 -24.34
CA LYS A 10 24.13 -10.18 -24.34
C LYS A 10 22.67 -10.11 -23.86
N GLU A 11 21.83 -10.91 -24.47
CA GLU A 11 20.49 -11.16 -23.97
C GLU A 11 20.56 -11.84 -22.59
N GLU A 12 19.67 -11.41 -21.69
CA GLU A 12 19.53 -11.99 -20.37
C GLU A 12 18.98 -13.43 -20.48
N ASN A 13 19.51 -14.35 -19.68
CA ASN A 13 18.97 -15.69 -19.61
C ASN A 13 17.56 -15.66 -19.02
N GLN A 14 16.61 -16.36 -19.66
CA GLN A 14 15.22 -16.40 -19.24
C GLN A 14 15.03 -16.85 -17.78
N LEU A 15 15.85 -17.77 -17.27
CA LEU A 15 15.80 -18.20 -15.87
C LEU A 15 16.19 -17.07 -14.92
N VAL A 16 17.17 -16.25 -15.28
CA VAL A 16 17.59 -15.09 -14.49
C VAL A 16 16.51 -14.01 -14.51
N HIS A 17 15.90 -13.75 -15.68
CA HIS A 17 14.77 -12.85 -15.80
C HIS A 17 13.61 -13.31 -14.90
N ASN A 18 13.17 -14.56 -15.00
CA ASN A 18 12.07 -15.10 -14.21
C ASN A 18 12.36 -15.13 -12.70
N PHE A 19 13.63 -15.19 -12.30
CA PHE A 19 14.04 -15.14 -10.91
C PHE A 19 13.98 -13.71 -10.34
N ASN A 20 14.32 -12.72 -11.17
CA ASN A 20 14.44 -11.32 -10.74
C ASN A 20 13.14 -10.53 -10.95
N GLU A 21 12.24 -10.96 -11.84
CA GLU A 21 11.02 -10.23 -12.14
C GLU A 21 10.07 -10.24 -10.93
N SER A 22 9.38 -9.13 -10.73
CA SER A 22 8.38 -8.95 -9.66
C SER A 22 7.00 -8.57 -10.18
N LEU A 23 6.85 -8.31 -11.48
CA LEU A 23 5.59 -7.85 -12.08
C LEU A 23 4.43 -8.80 -11.83
N SER A 24 4.70 -10.12 -11.75
CA SER A 24 3.70 -11.16 -11.47
C SER A 24 2.94 -10.94 -10.16
N PHE A 25 3.54 -10.26 -9.18
CA PHE A 25 2.90 -9.96 -7.88
C PHE A 25 2.77 -8.46 -7.60
N ASP A 26 3.70 -7.60 -8.05
CA ASP A 26 3.67 -6.17 -7.77
C ASP A 26 2.68 -5.38 -8.65
N GLN A 27 2.21 -5.96 -9.76
CA GLN A 27 1.12 -5.40 -10.55
C GLN A 27 -0.14 -5.05 -9.71
N LYS A 28 -0.31 -5.66 -8.55
CA LYS A 28 -1.45 -5.41 -7.65
C LYS A 28 -1.49 -3.99 -7.12
N PHE A 29 -0.35 -3.32 -7.00
CA PHE A 29 -0.28 -1.95 -6.50
C PHE A 29 0.05 -0.89 -7.56
N TYR A 30 -0.29 -1.16 -8.84
CA TYR A 30 -0.15 -0.16 -9.90
C TYR A 30 -0.83 1.19 -9.58
N LYS A 31 -1.94 1.15 -8.82
CA LYS A 31 -2.65 2.37 -8.39
C LYS A 31 -1.79 3.20 -7.46
N GLN A 32 -1.09 2.54 -6.54
CA GLN A 32 -0.22 3.17 -5.57
C GLN A 32 1.04 3.74 -6.22
N ASP A 33 1.64 3.01 -7.16
CA ASP A 33 2.78 3.51 -7.95
C ASP A 33 2.41 4.77 -8.73
N ILE A 34 1.28 4.75 -9.43
CA ILE A 34 0.78 5.93 -10.17
C ILE A 34 0.45 7.08 -9.21
N GLN A 35 -0.19 6.81 -8.07
CA GLN A 35 -0.49 7.81 -7.05
C GLN A 35 0.79 8.47 -6.49
N GLY A 36 1.79 7.68 -6.16
CA GLY A 36 3.10 8.13 -5.70
C GLY A 36 3.79 8.98 -6.78
N SER A 37 3.76 8.52 -8.03
CA SER A 37 4.32 9.22 -9.18
C SER A 37 3.61 10.56 -9.46
N LEU A 38 2.29 10.62 -9.34
CA LEU A 38 1.51 11.87 -9.46
C LEU A 38 1.88 12.90 -8.36
N ALA A 39 2.09 12.45 -7.13
CA ALA A 39 2.53 13.33 -6.05
C ALA A 39 3.95 13.84 -6.27
N HIS A 40 4.85 12.95 -6.71
CA HIS A 40 6.23 13.28 -7.01
C HIS A 40 6.34 14.32 -8.12
N VAL A 41 5.67 14.12 -9.25
CA VAL A 41 5.75 15.06 -10.38
C VAL A 41 5.15 16.43 -10.05
N LYS A 42 4.07 16.48 -9.25
CA LYS A 42 3.54 17.75 -8.74
C LYS A 42 4.54 18.49 -7.87
N MET A 43 5.28 17.78 -7.05
CA MET A 43 6.35 18.34 -6.23
C MET A 43 7.52 18.84 -7.11
N LEU A 44 7.95 18.09 -8.13
CA LEU A 44 9.00 18.51 -9.06
C LEU A 44 8.63 19.81 -9.78
N GLY A 45 7.39 19.92 -10.25
CA GLY A 45 6.88 21.13 -10.89
C GLY A 45 6.80 22.32 -9.92
N LYS A 46 6.31 22.10 -8.70
CA LYS A 46 6.27 23.13 -7.64
C LYS A 46 7.64 23.69 -7.30
N GLN A 47 8.66 22.81 -7.26
CA GLN A 47 10.04 23.19 -6.97
C GLN A 47 10.79 23.75 -8.19
N GLY A 48 10.16 23.84 -9.37
CA GLY A 48 10.79 24.32 -10.59
C GLY A 48 11.90 23.41 -11.14
N ILE A 49 11.92 22.13 -10.73
CA ILE A 49 12.87 21.13 -11.21
C ILE A 49 12.51 20.71 -12.63
N ILE A 50 11.22 20.66 -12.93
CA ILE A 50 10.67 20.50 -14.27
C ILE A 50 9.74 21.67 -14.59
N THR A 51 9.46 21.91 -15.88
CA THR A 51 8.54 22.97 -16.29
C THR A 51 7.09 22.59 -15.99
N THR A 52 6.20 23.57 -15.93
CA THR A 52 4.75 23.35 -15.75
C THR A 52 4.16 22.50 -16.88
N ASP A 53 4.61 22.71 -18.11
CA ASP A 53 4.12 21.95 -19.27
C ASP A 53 4.53 20.47 -19.14
N GLU A 54 5.80 20.18 -18.82
CA GLU A 54 6.28 18.81 -18.57
C GLU A 54 5.54 18.14 -17.42
N MET A 55 5.31 18.87 -16.32
CA MET A 55 4.50 18.38 -15.19
C MET A 55 3.09 17.97 -15.65
N ASN A 56 2.42 18.83 -16.43
CA ASN A 56 1.06 18.56 -16.91
C ASN A 56 1.01 17.40 -17.89
N ASP A 57 1.99 17.27 -18.77
CA ASP A 57 2.07 16.15 -19.72
C ASP A 57 2.29 14.81 -18.99
N ILE A 58 3.18 14.78 -17.99
CA ILE A 58 3.41 13.60 -17.17
C ILE A 58 2.14 13.22 -16.38
N ILE A 59 1.45 14.19 -15.77
CA ILE A 59 0.19 13.93 -15.05
C ILE A 59 -0.84 13.31 -15.99
N LYS A 60 -1.09 13.89 -17.17
CA LYS A 60 -2.03 13.34 -18.15
C LYS A 60 -1.64 11.93 -18.61
N GLY A 61 -0.35 11.72 -18.86
CA GLY A 61 0.17 10.40 -19.24
C GLY A 61 -0.09 9.34 -18.18
N LEU A 62 0.23 9.62 -16.92
CA LEU A 62 0.00 8.71 -15.80
C LEU A 62 -1.49 8.43 -15.57
N GLU A 63 -2.35 9.46 -15.63
CA GLU A 63 -3.80 9.29 -15.49
C GLU A 63 -4.38 8.44 -16.62
N SER A 64 -3.89 8.62 -17.86
CA SER A 64 -4.34 7.80 -18.98
C SER A 64 -3.90 6.34 -18.84
N ILE A 65 -2.68 6.06 -18.33
CA ILE A 65 -2.22 4.69 -18.03
C ILE A 65 -3.13 4.05 -16.99
N ARG A 66 -3.46 4.78 -15.91
CA ARG A 66 -4.37 4.28 -14.87
C ARG A 66 -5.74 3.91 -15.43
N VAL A 67 -6.32 4.79 -16.25
CA VAL A 67 -7.64 4.54 -16.86
C VAL A 67 -7.60 3.31 -17.77
N ASP A 68 -6.55 3.13 -18.55
CA ASP A 68 -6.41 1.98 -19.46
C ASP A 68 -6.23 0.67 -18.68
N LEU A 69 -5.48 0.69 -17.56
CA LEU A 69 -5.36 -0.47 -16.67
C LEU A 69 -6.68 -0.78 -15.95
N ASP A 70 -7.38 0.24 -15.42
CA ASP A 70 -8.67 0.08 -14.75
C ASP A 70 -9.74 -0.51 -15.71
N ASN A 71 -9.69 -0.14 -17.00
CA ASN A 71 -10.62 -0.63 -18.03
C ASN A 71 -10.17 -1.93 -18.68
N GLY A 72 -8.95 -2.43 -18.40
CA GLY A 72 -8.37 -3.62 -19.03
C GLY A 72 -7.98 -3.43 -20.50
N THR A 73 -7.90 -2.20 -21.00
CA THR A 73 -7.43 -1.87 -22.36
C THR A 73 -5.92 -1.93 -22.49
N LEU A 74 -5.19 -1.72 -21.40
CA LEU A 74 -3.76 -1.96 -21.28
C LEU A 74 -3.56 -3.24 -20.45
N GLN A 75 -2.78 -4.18 -20.98
CA GLN A 75 -2.44 -5.44 -20.30
C GLN A 75 -0.99 -5.39 -19.81
N PHE A 76 -0.73 -6.04 -18.68
CA PHE A 76 0.65 -6.21 -18.20
C PHE A 76 1.46 -7.09 -19.17
N ASP A 77 2.70 -6.70 -19.41
CA ASP A 77 3.64 -7.34 -20.31
C ASP A 77 4.73 -8.12 -19.53
N ASN A 78 5.90 -8.34 -20.16
CA ASN A 78 7.06 -8.98 -19.54
C ASN A 78 8.05 -7.96 -18.96
N SER A 79 7.58 -6.84 -18.39
CA SER A 79 8.42 -5.89 -17.69
C SER A 79 8.98 -6.49 -16.40
N GLU A 80 10.11 -5.99 -15.93
CA GLU A 80 10.78 -6.48 -14.72
C GLU A 80 9.94 -6.25 -13.46
N ASP A 81 9.35 -5.05 -13.35
CA ASP A 81 8.51 -4.61 -12.25
C ASP A 81 7.42 -3.63 -12.72
N ILE A 82 6.45 -3.33 -11.84
CA ILE A 82 5.35 -2.40 -12.13
C ILE A 82 5.87 -0.99 -12.44
N HIS A 83 6.94 -0.59 -11.80
CA HIS A 83 7.51 0.74 -11.97
C HIS A 83 8.12 0.92 -13.36
N SER A 84 8.86 -0.08 -13.84
CA SER A 84 9.43 -0.12 -15.20
C SER A 84 8.32 -0.19 -16.25
N PHE A 85 7.24 -0.91 -15.96
CA PHE A 85 6.05 -0.98 -16.81
C PHE A 85 5.42 0.41 -16.96
N VAL A 86 5.11 1.09 -15.87
CA VAL A 86 4.48 2.43 -15.89
C VAL A 86 5.39 3.45 -16.56
N GLU A 87 6.69 3.45 -16.25
CA GLU A 87 7.67 4.36 -16.84
C GLU A 87 7.82 4.15 -18.34
N ALA A 88 7.90 2.89 -18.82
CA ALA A 88 7.99 2.58 -20.24
C ALA A 88 6.77 3.08 -21.01
N HIS A 89 5.56 2.79 -20.54
CA HIS A 89 4.33 3.26 -21.17
C HIS A 89 4.15 4.77 -21.10
N LEU A 90 4.64 5.42 -20.04
CA LEU A 90 4.64 6.87 -19.95
C LEU A 90 5.55 7.47 -21.02
N ILE A 91 6.79 6.97 -21.16
CA ILE A 91 7.74 7.43 -22.19
C ILE A 91 7.19 7.19 -23.60
N GLU A 92 6.55 6.06 -23.85
CA GLU A 92 5.91 5.77 -25.13
C GLU A 92 4.82 6.81 -25.48
N ARG A 93 4.04 7.26 -24.52
CA ARG A 93 2.93 8.20 -24.72
C ARG A 93 3.36 9.65 -24.87
N ILE A 94 4.35 10.10 -24.09
CA ILE A 94 4.71 11.51 -23.99
C ILE A 94 6.18 11.82 -24.32
N GLY A 95 6.96 10.80 -24.74
CA GLY A 95 8.35 10.99 -25.15
C GLY A 95 9.30 11.37 -24.01
N ASP A 96 10.25 12.27 -24.31
CA ASP A 96 11.35 12.62 -23.38
C ASP A 96 10.87 13.26 -22.06
N ALA A 97 9.70 13.89 -22.04
CA ALA A 97 9.13 14.43 -20.80
C ALA A 97 8.89 13.30 -19.76
N GLY A 98 8.51 12.10 -20.23
CA GLY A 98 8.28 10.93 -19.35
C GLY A 98 9.52 10.50 -18.59
N LYS A 99 10.71 10.64 -19.15
CA LYS A 99 11.99 10.30 -18.50
C LYS A 99 12.28 11.18 -17.29
N LYS A 100 11.70 12.39 -17.21
CA LYS A 100 11.88 13.34 -16.12
C LYS A 100 11.15 12.95 -14.84
N LEU A 101 10.18 12.03 -14.91
CA LEU A 101 9.44 11.52 -13.75
C LEU A 101 10.39 10.94 -12.68
N HIS A 102 11.49 10.32 -13.08
CA HIS A 102 12.46 9.69 -12.16
C HIS A 102 13.44 10.67 -11.50
N THR A 103 13.39 11.96 -11.82
CA THR A 103 14.31 12.98 -11.30
C THR A 103 14.24 13.04 -9.78
N GLY A 104 15.40 12.93 -9.11
CA GLY A 104 15.51 13.00 -7.65
C GLY A 104 14.89 11.82 -6.88
N ARG A 105 14.51 10.75 -7.57
CA ARG A 105 13.91 9.54 -7.01
C ARG A 105 14.81 8.32 -7.25
N SER A 106 14.74 7.35 -6.37
CA SER A 106 15.32 6.03 -6.54
C SER A 106 14.21 4.98 -6.57
N ARG A 107 14.49 3.81 -7.16
CA ARG A 107 13.62 2.65 -7.03
C ARG A 107 13.41 2.28 -5.55
N ASN A 108 14.40 2.50 -4.69
CA ASN A 108 14.32 2.13 -3.27
C ASN A 108 13.25 2.91 -2.50
N ASP A 109 13.20 4.25 -2.60
CA ASP A 109 12.17 5.06 -1.93
C ASP A 109 10.81 4.95 -2.63
N GLN A 110 10.77 4.68 -3.93
CA GLN A 110 9.55 4.40 -4.68
C GLN A 110 8.88 3.10 -4.21
N VAL A 111 9.61 1.98 -4.16
CA VAL A 111 9.08 0.69 -3.67
C VAL A 111 8.64 0.79 -2.21
N ALA A 112 9.42 1.48 -1.35
CA ALA A 112 9.04 1.68 0.04
C ALA A 112 7.73 2.47 0.18
N LEU A 113 7.53 3.50 -0.67
CA LEU A 113 6.29 4.27 -0.71
C LEU A 113 5.10 3.40 -1.13
N ASP A 114 5.24 2.67 -2.22
CA ASP A 114 4.14 1.90 -2.81
C ASP A 114 3.67 0.80 -1.87
N MET A 115 4.60 0.12 -1.21
CA MET A 115 4.31 -0.85 -0.16
C MET A 115 3.57 -0.23 1.03
N LYS A 116 3.95 0.98 1.46
CA LYS A 116 3.24 1.70 2.52
C LYS A 116 1.84 2.13 2.08
N LEU A 117 1.68 2.67 0.89
CA LEU A 117 0.38 3.08 0.34
C LEU A 117 -0.56 1.87 0.19
N TYR A 118 -0.05 0.76 -0.35
CA TYR A 118 -0.80 -0.48 -0.51
C TYR A 118 -1.23 -1.05 0.84
N THR A 119 -0.28 -1.21 1.77
CA THR A 119 -0.58 -1.76 3.10
C THR A 119 -1.56 -0.86 3.87
N ARG A 120 -1.43 0.47 3.77
CA ARG A 120 -2.37 1.41 4.39
C ARG A 120 -3.78 1.21 3.86
N HIS A 121 -3.94 1.07 2.55
CA HIS A 121 -5.24 0.78 1.93
C HIS A 121 -5.83 -0.53 2.45
N GLU A 122 -5.05 -1.62 2.50
CA GLU A 122 -5.50 -2.92 3.01
C GLU A 122 -5.88 -2.87 4.50
N VAL A 123 -5.13 -2.11 5.31
CA VAL A 123 -5.46 -1.88 6.73
C VAL A 123 -6.80 -1.17 6.87
N GLU A 124 -7.06 -0.13 6.08
CA GLU A 124 -8.32 0.62 6.07
C GLU A 124 -9.50 -0.27 5.64
N GLU A 125 -9.37 -1.01 4.55
CA GLU A 125 -10.38 -1.95 4.04
C GLU A 125 -10.75 -3.01 5.08
N ILE A 126 -9.76 -3.67 5.69
CA ILE A 126 -10.01 -4.70 6.71
C ILE A 126 -10.63 -4.09 7.96
N ASN A 127 -10.23 -2.87 8.36
CA ASN A 127 -10.82 -2.16 9.49
C ASN A 127 -12.31 -1.85 9.25
N ASP A 128 -12.70 -1.47 8.03
CA ASP A 128 -14.08 -1.22 7.66
C ASP A 128 -14.92 -2.53 7.58
N LEU A 129 -14.32 -3.61 7.09
CA LEU A 129 -14.96 -4.94 7.14
C LEU A 129 -15.21 -5.40 8.58
N LEU A 130 -14.24 -5.23 9.48
CA LEU A 130 -14.42 -5.54 10.90
C LEU A 130 -15.49 -4.66 11.56
N LYS A 131 -15.57 -3.36 11.19
CA LYS A 131 -16.64 -2.47 11.64
C LYS A 131 -18.02 -2.97 11.21
N THR A 132 -18.13 -3.46 9.99
CA THR A 132 -19.37 -4.04 9.45
C THR A 132 -19.77 -5.30 10.23
N LEU A 133 -18.80 -6.19 10.51
CA LEU A 133 -19.01 -7.37 11.34
C LEU A 133 -19.46 -7.00 12.76
N LEU A 134 -18.80 -6.03 13.40
CA LEU A 134 -19.16 -5.54 14.73
C LEU A 134 -20.60 -4.99 14.78
N ASN A 135 -21.02 -4.24 13.75
CA ASN A 135 -22.39 -3.75 13.66
C ASN A 135 -23.42 -4.89 13.54
N SER A 136 -23.09 -5.94 12.79
CA SER A 136 -23.93 -7.14 12.65
C SER A 136 -24.05 -7.90 13.98
N LEU A 137 -22.93 -8.10 14.69
CA LEU A 137 -22.92 -8.69 16.03
C LEU A 137 -23.75 -7.86 17.01
N LEU A 138 -23.58 -6.54 17.01
CA LEU A 138 -24.33 -5.63 17.89
C LEU A 138 -25.84 -5.73 17.66
N LYS A 139 -26.28 -5.87 16.40
CA LYS A 139 -27.71 -6.09 16.07
C LYS A 139 -28.22 -7.38 16.69
N VAL A 140 -27.52 -8.50 16.48
CA VAL A 140 -27.89 -9.80 17.05
C VAL A 140 -27.93 -9.74 18.59
N MET A 141 -26.93 -9.09 19.20
CA MET A 141 -26.88 -8.92 20.66
C MET A 141 -28.08 -8.16 21.19
N LYS A 142 -28.47 -7.04 20.55
CA LYS A 142 -29.65 -6.24 20.96
C LYS A 142 -30.96 -7.02 20.90
N GLU A 143 -31.14 -7.86 19.92
CA GLU A 143 -32.31 -8.66 19.69
C GLU A 143 -32.41 -9.89 20.65
N ASN A 144 -31.27 -10.26 21.29
CA ASN A 144 -31.17 -11.51 22.05
C ASN A 144 -30.69 -11.32 23.51
N THR A 145 -30.97 -10.17 24.10
CA THR A 145 -30.60 -9.89 25.51
C THR A 145 -31.35 -10.80 26.53
N GLY A 146 -32.51 -11.30 26.18
CA GLY A 146 -33.30 -12.24 26.99
C GLY A 146 -33.29 -13.70 26.51
N THR A 147 -32.52 -14.03 25.46
CA THR A 147 -32.41 -15.39 24.93
C THR A 147 -31.40 -16.20 25.73
N PHE A 148 -31.88 -17.09 26.60
CA PHE A 148 -31.03 -17.92 27.45
C PHE A 148 -30.46 -19.12 26.72
N MET A 149 -29.18 -19.43 27.02
CA MET A 149 -28.50 -20.62 26.55
C MET A 149 -27.52 -21.14 27.61
N PRO A 150 -27.09 -22.42 27.54
CA PRO A 150 -26.04 -22.91 28.44
C PRO A 150 -24.69 -22.34 28.05
N GLY A 151 -23.94 -21.86 29.03
CA GLY A 151 -22.50 -21.70 28.90
C GLY A 151 -21.77 -23.03 29.10
N PHE A 152 -20.56 -23.17 28.59
CA PHE A 152 -19.79 -24.40 28.65
C PHE A 152 -18.41 -24.15 29.24
N THR A 153 -17.95 -25.08 30.08
CA THR A 153 -16.56 -25.23 30.50
C THR A 153 -16.17 -26.71 30.43
N HIS A 154 -14.96 -27.02 30.01
CA HIS A 154 -14.51 -28.40 29.84
C HIS A 154 -15.48 -29.30 29.05
N LEU A 155 -16.12 -28.74 28.02
CA LEU A 155 -17.14 -29.38 27.20
C LEU A 155 -18.41 -29.83 27.99
N GLN A 156 -18.58 -29.33 29.19
CA GLN A 156 -19.74 -29.58 30.06
C GLN A 156 -20.60 -28.33 30.19
N LYS A 157 -21.91 -28.51 30.35
CA LYS A 157 -22.85 -27.43 30.69
C LYS A 157 -22.48 -26.79 32.02
N ALA A 158 -22.35 -25.48 32.02
CA ALA A 158 -22.02 -24.69 33.20
C ALA A 158 -23.14 -23.68 33.51
N GLN A 159 -22.79 -22.41 33.77
CA GLN A 159 -23.80 -21.40 34.08
C GLN A 159 -24.67 -21.06 32.87
N PRO A 160 -25.94 -20.65 33.08
CA PRO A 160 -26.73 -20.05 32.04
C PRO A 160 -26.19 -18.69 31.64
N ILE A 161 -26.17 -18.42 30.34
CA ILE A 161 -25.79 -17.12 29.76
C ILE A 161 -26.86 -16.67 28.79
N THR A 162 -26.82 -15.45 28.29
CA THR A 162 -27.65 -15.03 27.17
C THR A 162 -26.86 -15.16 25.84
N LEU A 163 -27.59 -15.30 24.75
CA LEU A 163 -26.98 -15.27 23.41
C LEU A 163 -26.25 -13.95 23.17
N ALA A 164 -26.80 -12.83 23.66
CA ALA A 164 -26.12 -11.53 23.61
C ALA A 164 -24.77 -11.56 24.35
N HIS A 165 -24.70 -12.20 25.52
CA HIS A 165 -23.44 -12.32 26.27
C HIS A 165 -22.42 -13.19 25.50
N HIS A 166 -22.87 -14.26 24.87
CA HIS A 166 -22.02 -15.12 24.05
C HIS A 166 -21.41 -14.36 22.86
N PHE A 167 -22.22 -13.66 22.05
CA PHE A 167 -21.73 -12.85 20.94
C PHE A 167 -20.92 -11.63 21.41
N GLY A 168 -21.18 -11.11 22.60
CA GLY A 168 -20.38 -10.06 23.24
C GLY A 168 -18.90 -10.43 23.41
N ALA A 169 -18.59 -11.70 23.63
CA ALA A 169 -17.20 -12.16 23.72
C ALA A 169 -16.47 -11.97 22.38
N TYR A 170 -17.10 -12.32 21.25
CA TYR A 170 -16.54 -12.12 19.92
C TYR A 170 -16.49 -10.64 19.53
N PHE A 171 -17.52 -9.87 19.91
CA PHE A 171 -17.50 -8.42 19.73
C PHE A 171 -16.26 -7.78 20.37
N GLU A 172 -15.94 -8.13 21.61
CA GLU A 172 -14.73 -7.62 22.29
C GLU A 172 -13.41 -8.12 21.64
N MET A 173 -13.39 -9.32 21.05
CA MET A 173 -12.23 -9.82 20.30
C MET A 173 -11.98 -8.96 19.08
N PHE A 174 -12.97 -8.78 18.20
CA PHE A 174 -12.84 -8.00 16.97
C PHE A 174 -12.66 -6.50 17.21
N LYS A 175 -13.19 -5.96 18.32
CA LYS A 175 -12.91 -4.60 18.73
C LYS A 175 -11.43 -4.38 19.07
N ARG A 176 -10.78 -5.34 19.75
CA ARG A 176 -9.33 -5.31 19.98
C ARG A 176 -8.52 -5.47 18.69
N ASP A 177 -9.02 -6.24 17.72
CA ASP A 177 -8.37 -6.39 16.42
C ASP A 177 -8.36 -5.07 15.64
N ARG A 178 -9.46 -4.33 15.66
CA ARG A 178 -9.50 -2.97 15.09
C ARG A 178 -8.46 -2.04 15.73
N SER A 179 -8.35 -2.06 17.04
CA SER A 179 -7.34 -1.26 17.75
C SER A 179 -5.90 -1.62 17.32
N ARG A 180 -5.62 -2.90 17.03
CA ARG A 180 -4.31 -3.30 16.45
C ARG A 180 -4.08 -2.69 15.07
N LEU A 181 -5.09 -2.69 14.20
CA LEU A 181 -5.00 -2.08 12.88
C LEU A 181 -4.80 -0.55 12.97
N ASP A 182 -5.51 0.13 13.89
CA ASP A 182 -5.33 1.56 14.13
C ASP A 182 -3.89 1.88 14.61
N ASP A 183 -3.31 1.03 15.45
CA ASP A 183 -1.93 1.19 15.92
C ASP A 183 -0.89 0.97 14.79
N ILE A 184 -1.13 0.01 13.89
CA ILE A 184 -0.30 -0.21 12.70
C ILE A 184 -0.36 1.00 11.79
N HIS A 185 -1.57 1.48 11.47
CA HIS A 185 -1.77 2.66 10.65
C HIS A 185 -0.97 3.87 11.19
N LYS A 186 -1.09 4.13 12.49
CA LYS A 186 -0.39 5.24 13.15
C LYS A 186 1.14 5.15 13.02
N ARG A 187 1.73 3.96 13.18
CA ARG A 187 3.19 3.80 13.11
C ARG A 187 3.72 3.85 11.68
N MET A 188 2.96 3.34 10.71
CA MET A 188 3.41 3.29 9.32
C MET A 188 3.18 4.58 8.53
N ASN A 189 2.36 5.51 9.02
CA ASN A 189 1.87 6.66 8.24
C ASN A 189 2.89 7.80 8.11
N LEU A 190 4.14 7.47 7.75
CA LEU A 190 5.20 8.41 7.40
C LEU A 190 5.72 8.15 5.99
N CYS A 191 5.85 9.22 5.20
CA CYS A 191 6.20 9.17 3.78
C CYS A 191 7.71 8.92 3.58
N PRO A 192 8.12 7.85 2.88
CA PRO A 192 9.53 7.58 2.61
C PRO A 192 10.06 8.34 1.40
N LEU A 193 9.18 8.85 0.50
CA LEU A 193 9.59 9.44 -0.77
C LEU A 193 10.48 10.67 -0.57
N GLY A 194 11.52 10.77 -1.39
CA GLY A 194 12.58 11.77 -1.27
C GLY A 194 13.78 11.31 -0.46
N SER A 195 13.77 10.08 0.07
CA SER A 195 14.93 9.45 0.72
C SER A 195 15.98 8.98 -0.29
N GLY A 196 15.62 8.93 -1.58
CA GLY A 196 16.49 8.45 -2.63
C GLY A 196 16.89 6.99 -2.44
N ALA A 197 18.11 6.63 -2.85
CA ALA A 197 18.58 5.25 -2.68
C ALA A 197 18.78 4.88 -1.20
N LEU A 198 19.31 5.82 -0.39
CA LEU A 198 19.53 5.66 1.06
C LEU A 198 19.90 6.97 1.79
N ALA A 199 20.39 7.98 1.08
CA ALA A 199 20.96 9.20 1.68
C ALA A 199 20.35 10.50 1.14
N GLY A 200 19.13 10.43 0.58
CA GLY A 200 18.46 11.56 -0.04
C GLY A 200 19.02 11.89 -1.43
N THR A 201 18.87 13.14 -1.82
CA THR A 201 19.29 13.67 -3.14
C THR A 201 19.77 15.11 -3.02
N THR A 202 20.56 15.57 -3.98
CA THR A 202 21.00 16.97 -4.09
C THR A 202 19.95 17.89 -4.70
N TYR A 203 18.86 17.35 -5.23
CA TYR A 203 17.71 18.15 -5.69
C TYR A 203 16.95 18.75 -4.51
N PRO A 204 16.44 19.99 -4.62
CA PRO A 204 15.68 20.65 -3.56
C PRO A 204 14.24 20.12 -3.49
N LEU A 205 14.06 18.85 -3.13
CA LEU A 205 12.76 18.22 -3.00
C LEU A 205 11.98 18.76 -1.79
N ASP A 206 10.66 18.98 -1.96
CA ASP A 206 9.76 19.32 -0.88
C ASP A 206 9.05 18.06 -0.36
N ARG A 207 9.70 17.36 0.59
CA ARG A 207 9.20 16.10 1.16
C ARG A 207 7.91 16.29 1.97
N GLU A 208 7.75 17.43 2.64
CA GLU A 208 6.51 17.77 3.36
C GLU A 208 5.32 17.90 2.40
N TYR A 209 5.52 18.60 1.29
CA TYR A 209 4.49 18.74 0.27
C TYR A 209 4.08 17.40 -0.32
N THR A 210 5.06 16.51 -0.61
CA THR A 210 4.78 15.17 -1.13
C THR A 210 4.02 14.33 -0.10
N ALA A 211 4.43 14.36 1.17
CA ALA A 211 3.73 13.64 2.25
C ALA A 211 2.27 14.10 2.39
N ASN A 212 2.04 15.42 2.37
CA ASN A 212 0.69 16.00 2.43
C ASN A 212 -0.20 15.58 1.25
N LEU A 213 0.35 15.57 0.01
CA LEU A 213 -0.40 15.12 -1.18
C LEU A 213 -0.84 13.65 -1.09
N LEU A 214 -0.07 12.83 -0.38
CA LEU A 214 -0.31 11.40 -0.21
C LEU A 214 -1.06 11.05 1.09
N GLY A 215 -1.41 12.06 1.91
CA GLY A 215 -2.15 11.85 3.16
C GLY A 215 -1.32 11.17 4.27
N PHE A 216 -0.01 11.34 4.26
CA PHE A 216 0.86 10.95 5.36
C PHE A 216 0.93 12.04 6.43
N ASP A 217 1.26 11.66 7.67
CA ASP A 217 1.43 12.59 8.80
C ASP A 217 2.69 13.46 8.66
N GLY A 218 3.60 13.07 7.78
CA GLY A 218 4.85 13.78 7.46
C GLY A 218 5.86 12.87 6.78
N PRO A 219 7.05 13.39 6.43
CA PRO A 219 8.13 12.58 5.90
C PRO A 219 8.82 11.77 7.01
N THR A 220 9.42 10.63 6.64
CA THR A 220 10.32 9.88 7.53
C THR A 220 11.56 10.70 7.88
N LEU A 221 12.08 10.52 9.10
CA LEU A 221 13.16 11.36 9.65
C LEU A 221 14.57 10.90 9.24
N ASN A 222 14.76 9.60 9.01
CA ASN A 222 16.04 9.02 8.60
C ASN A 222 15.91 8.32 7.26
N SER A 223 16.71 8.70 6.27
CA SER A 223 16.60 8.20 4.90
C SER A 223 17.00 6.74 4.73
N MET A 224 17.91 6.21 5.54
CA MET A 224 18.30 4.79 5.47
C MET A 224 17.23 3.89 6.06
N ASP A 225 16.69 4.25 7.22
CA ASP A 225 15.55 3.58 7.82
C ASP A 225 14.33 3.63 6.90
N SER A 226 14.08 4.78 6.30
CA SER A 226 12.98 5.05 5.38
C SER A 226 12.84 4.05 4.25
N VAL A 227 13.95 3.68 3.61
CA VAL A 227 13.97 2.75 2.47
C VAL A 227 14.05 1.28 2.89
N SER A 228 14.44 1.00 4.14
CA SER A 228 14.64 -0.37 4.67
C SER A 228 13.50 -0.85 5.55
N ASP A 229 12.73 0.05 6.18
CA ASP A 229 11.64 -0.30 7.11
C ASP A 229 10.58 -1.20 6.45
N ARG A 230 10.33 -2.32 7.11
CA ARG A 230 9.24 -3.27 6.80
C ARG A 230 8.55 -3.77 8.07
N ASP A 231 8.77 -3.12 9.21
CA ASP A 231 8.21 -3.52 10.52
C ASP A 231 6.68 -3.54 10.49
N TYR A 232 6.06 -2.56 9.83
CA TYR A 232 4.62 -2.48 9.66
C TYR A 232 4.02 -3.68 8.94
N LEU A 233 4.76 -4.36 8.04
CA LEU A 233 4.30 -5.58 7.38
C LEU A 233 4.25 -6.76 8.36
N ILE A 234 5.25 -6.87 9.24
CA ILE A 234 5.30 -7.91 10.28
C ILE A 234 4.16 -7.70 11.27
N GLU A 235 3.93 -6.46 11.70
CA GLU A 235 2.80 -6.11 12.57
C GLU A 235 1.45 -6.42 11.90
N PHE A 236 1.30 -6.06 10.62
CA PHE A 236 0.07 -6.31 9.88
C PHE A 236 -0.21 -7.82 9.74
N LEU A 237 0.78 -8.62 9.33
CA LEU A 237 0.64 -10.07 9.23
C LEU A 237 0.31 -10.71 10.59
N SER A 238 0.88 -10.21 11.68
CA SER A 238 0.55 -10.63 13.05
C SER A 238 -0.89 -10.29 13.43
N ALA A 239 -1.35 -9.09 13.09
CA ALA A 239 -2.75 -8.69 13.30
C ALA A 239 -3.71 -9.56 12.50
N LEU A 240 -3.42 -9.82 11.22
CA LEU A 240 -4.22 -10.71 10.36
C LEU A 240 -4.30 -12.13 10.93
N SER A 241 -3.18 -12.67 11.42
CA SER A 241 -3.15 -13.99 12.07
C SER A 241 -4.04 -14.02 13.32
N THR A 242 -4.06 -12.93 14.10
CA THR A 242 -4.92 -12.80 15.29
C THR A 242 -6.40 -12.72 14.90
N ILE A 243 -6.74 -11.95 13.87
CA ILE A 243 -8.10 -11.85 13.32
C ILE A 243 -8.58 -13.24 12.85
N MET A 244 -7.75 -13.97 12.09
CA MET A 244 -8.08 -15.31 11.61
C MET A 244 -8.29 -16.31 12.75
N MET A 245 -7.51 -16.21 13.83
CA MET A 245 -7.71 -17.03 15.03
C MET A 245 -9.06 -16.71 15.70
N HIS A 246 -9.45 -15.43 15.79
CA HIS A 246 -10.76 -15.04 16.33
C HIS A 246 -11.91 -15.50 15.42
N LEU A 247 -11.77 -15.40 14.09
CA LEU A 247 -12.75 -15.92 13.12
C LEU A 247 -12.87 -17.45 13.20
N SER A 248 -11.78 -18.16 13.37
CA SER A 248 -11.80 -19.63 13.56
C SER A 248 -12.56 -20.04 14.82
N ARG A 249 -12.45 -19.28 15.91
CA ARG A 249 -13.22 -19.54 17.14
C ARG A 249 -14.70 -19.18 17.00
N PHE A 250 -15.00 -18.15 16.23
CA PHE A 250 -16.37 -17.72 15.93
C PHE A 250 -17.13 -18.73 15.06
#